data_f8a271d0f6de88259f127a964ff78942
#
_entry.id   f8a271d0f6de88259f127a964ff78942
#
_cell.length_a   1.000
_cell.length_b   1.000
_cell.length_c   1.000
_cell.angle_alpha   90.00
_cell.angle_beta   90.00
_cell.angle_gamma   90.00
#
_symmetry.space_group_name_H-M   'P 1'
#
loop_
_entity.id
_entity.type
_entity.pdbx_description
1 polymer ?
#
loop_
_entity_poly.entity_id
_entity_poly.type
_entity_poly.pdbx_seq_one_letter_code
_entity_poly.pdbx_strand_id
1 'polypeptide(L)'
;MVSSEFWTLALAESQARGVRELPLVKVPHPVGTVSLGALCTIAESAVDAIAEKLLAGNGAASQGNGQSSQQAEGSAATGLTVPSDPADMFSFFSDRGWTDGLPVLPPTLAAVQKMVGAGGKKADAIVGVIPPLNGVATVEKIAANAVMAGCLPDYFPLVLSAVRGMTRAGYNLDGLQTTTGNIAPLAIVNGPCRNGLAINYGANVLGQGWRANATIGRAIRFVMTNIGGARPGSFDKSTMGQPAKYTFCFAENEEESPWQPFHVERGLARDCDTVHMFGASGVYSAVDMASQSANGLLKTFALTMCGGLASGVTSTEVLWVICPEHAAILARDGLTKEKLRDELFVRARVPYDKIADENLELLAKRRPLWFKASAAGEVGVVDRPEDIWLVVAGGAGAKSAYIPGRTGTRMQTVAVEGRE
;
A
#
# COMPACT_ATOMS: atom_id res chain seq x y z
N MET A 1 5.84 24.20 10.77
CA MET A 1 4.36 24.35 10.64
C MET A 1 3.75 23.03 10.25
N VAL A 2 2.55 22.73 10.76
CA VAL A 2 1.81 21.48 10.47
C VAL A 2 0.35 21.84 10.20
N SER A 3 -0.22 21.33 9.11
CA SER A 3 -1.63 21.57 8.83
C SER A 3 -2.55 20.82 9.80
N SER A 4 -3.74 21.35 10.05
CA SER A 4 -4.67 20.86 11.08
C SER A 4 -4.95 19.36 11.01
N GLU A 5 -5.07 18.81 9.79
CA GLU A 5 -5.35 17.40 9.59
C GLU A 5 -4.18 16.47 9.98
N PHE A 6 -2.95 16.97 9.92
CA PHE A 6 -1.75 16.20 10.25
C PHE A 6 -1.17 16.52 11.64
N TRP A 7 -1.93 17.26 12.45
CA TRP A 7 -1.47 17.68 13.78
C TRP A 7 -1.18 16.50 14.71
N THR A 8 -2.09 15.53 14.78
CA THR A 8 -1.94 14.34 15.61
C THR A 8 -0.74 13.48 15.16
N LEU A 9 -0.51 13.39 13.84
CA LEU A 9 0.65 12.70 13.28
C LEU A 9 1.95 13.38 13.71
N ALA A 10 2.03 14.71 13.59
CA ALA A 10 3.23 15.45 13.98
C ALA A 10 3.59 15.28 15.45
N LEU A 11 2.59 15.25 16.33
CA LEU A 11 2.80 14.97 17.76
C LEU A 11 3.30 13.54 17.98
N ALA A 12 2.70 12.55 17.33
CA ALA A 12 3.10 11.17 17.46
C ALA A 12 4.54 10.93 16.96
N GLU A 13 4.90 11.49 15.80
CA GLU A 13 6.26 11.44 15.26
C GLU A 13 7.28 12.13 16.18
N SER A 14 6.92 13.29 16.72
CA SER A 14 7.76 14.00 17.68
C SER A 14 8.06 13.13 18.91
N GLN A 15 7.04 12.52 19.49
CA GLN A 15 7.17 11.61 20.63
C GLN A 15 7.99 10.37 20.29
N ALA A 16 7.73 9.73 19.15
CA ALA A 16 8.43 8.54 18.71
C ALA A 16 9.94 8.78 18.50
N ARG A 17 10.31 10.00 18.09
CA ARG A 17 11.70 10.44 17.92
C ARG A 17 12.33 11.01 19.20
N GLY A 18 11.65 10.94 20.33
CA GLY A 18 12.12 11.43 21.62
C GLY A 18 12.12 12.96 21.79
N VAL A 19 11.52 13.69 20.84
CA VAL A 19 11.39 15.16 20.90
C VAL A 19 10.02 15.52 21.44
N ARG A 20 9.84 15.46 22.76
CA ARG A 20 8.52 15.62 23.41
C ARG A 20 7.93 17.02 23.29
N GLU A 21 8.77 18.05 23.18
CA GLU A 21 8.38 19.45 23.15
C GLU A 21 8.79 20.13 21.83
N LEU A 22 8.57 19.45 20.70
CA LEU A 22 8.83 20.05 19.39
C LEU A 22 7.95 21.31 19.23
N PRO A 23 8.53 22.49 18.95
CA PRO A 23 7.76 23.72 18.74
C PRO A 23 6.99 23.62 17.42
N LEU A 24 5.72 23.27 17.51
CA LEU A 24 4.82 23.12 16.37
C LEU A 24 3.86 24.31 16.28
N VAL A 25 3.63 24.80 15.06
CA VAL A 25 2.61 25.79 14.74
C VAL A 25 1.57 25.15 13.84
N LYS A 26 0.30 25.20 14.27
CA LYS A 26 -0.84 24.64 13.55
C LYS A 26 -1.36 25.64 12.53
N VAL A 27 -1.55 25.20 11.28
CA VAL A 27 -2.15 26.00 10.21
C VAL A 27 -3.37 25.31 9.62
N PRO A 28 -4.31 26.04 8.99
CA PRO A 28 -5.46 25.43 8.33
C PRO A 28 -5.07 24.41 7.26
N HIS A 29 -5.91 23.40 7.03
CA HIS A 29 -5.83 22.47 5.93
C HIS A 29 -6.90 22.79 4.88
N PRO A 30 -6.66 22.61 3.58
CA PRO A 30 -5.41 22.19 2.92
C PRO A 30 -4.42 23.33 2.70
N VAL A 31 -3.12 23.04 2.64
CA VAL A 31 -2.06 24.04 2.35
C VAL A 31 -1.59 23.95 0.89
N GLY A 32 -1.57 22.75 0.33
CA GLY A 32 -0.95 22.47 -0.97
C GLY A 32 -1.83 22.74 -2.20
N THR A 33 -3.12 23.01 -2.01
CA THR A 33 -4.11 23.18 -3.08
C THR A 33 -4.89 24.51 -3.02
N VAL A 34 -4.54 25.38 -2.08
CA VAL A 34 -5.13 26.73 -1.98
C VAL A 34 -4.46 27.69 -2.95
N SER A 35 -5.17 28.76 -3.31
CA SER A 35 -4.63 29.85 -4.14
C SER A 35 -3.44 30.55 -3.44
N LEU A 36 -2.58 31.20 -4.20
CA LEU A 36 -1.43 31.92 -3.66
C LEU A 36 -1.87 32.98 -2.62
N GLY A 37 -2.97 33.71 -2.88
CA GLY A 37 -3.50 34.70 -1.94
C GLY A 37 -3.92 34.06 -0.61
N ALA A 38 -4.65 32.96 -0.65
CA ALA A 38 -5.02 32.22 0.56
C ALA A 38 -3.79 31.66 1.30
N LEU A 39 -2.76 31.21 0.55
CA LEU A 39 -1.52 30.72 1.15
C LEU A 39 -0.76 31.86 1.85
N CYS A 40 -0.71 33.04 1.25
CA CYS A 40 -0.13 34.23 1.89
C CYS A 40 -0.86 34.59 3.19
N THR A 41 -2.20 34.58 3.18
CA THR A 41 -2.99 34.85 4.40
C THR A 41 -2.72 33.80 5.50
N ILE A 42 -2.62 32.50 5.14
CA ILE A 42 -2.26 31.45 6.10
C ILE A 42 -0.84 31.67 6.64
N ALA A 43 0.11 32.05 5.78
CA ALA A 43 1.48 32.33 6.20
C ALA A 43 1.56 33.52 7.13
N GLU A 44 0.91 34.65 6.77
CA GLU A 44 0.84 35.86 7.59
C GLU A 44 0.23 35.59 8.98
N SER A 45 -0.87 34.86 9.04
CA SER A 45 -1.51 34.47 10.31
C SER A 45 -0.65 33.57 11.20
N ALA A 46 0.35 32.90 10.65
CA ALA A 46 1.25 32.00 11.38
C ALA A 46 2.53 32.70 11.88
N VAL A 47 2.86 33.93 11.38
CA VAL A 47 4.14 34.59 11.64
C VAL A 47 4.38 34.80 13.13
N ASP A 48 3.41 35.37 13.84
CA ASP A 48 3.54 35.69 15.28
C ASP A 48 3.73 34.39 16.09
N ALA A 49 2.94 33.37 15.81
CA ALA A 49 3.05 32.08 16.47
C ALA A 49 4.40 31.37 16.18
N ILE A 50 4.94 31.55 14.98
CA ILE A 50 6.28 31.04 14.63
C ILE A 50 7.35 31.80 15.39
N ALA A 51 7.28 33.13 15.41
CA ALA A 51 8.21 33.99 16.13
C ALA A 51 8.21 33.69 17.64
N GLU A 52 7.05 33.57 18.26
CA GLU A 52 6.89 33.16 19.66
C GLU A 52 7.57 31.83 19.95
N LYS A 53 7.31 30.81 19.13
CA LYS A 53 7.90 29.47 19.28
C LYS A 53 9.42 29.45 19.09
N LEU A 54 9.95 30.24 18.17
CA LEU A 54 11.39 30.38 17.96
C LEU A 54 12.09 31.10 19.09
N LEU A 55 11.46 32.17 19.65
CA LEU A 55 12.02 32.93 20.75
C LEU A 55 11.93 32.19 22.09
N ALA A 56 10.86 31.43 22.33
CA ALA A 56 10.71 30.60 23.52
C ALA A 56 11.74 29.44 23.60
N GLY A 57 12.24 28.96 22.46
CA GLY A 57 13.21 27.88 22.37
C GLY A 57 14.62 28.19 22.84
N ASN A 58 14.96 29.43 23.09
CA ASN A 58 16.31 29.83 23.52
C ASN A 58 16.54 29.76 25.06
N GLY A 59 15.59 29.24 25.84
CA GLY A 59 15.67 29.20 27.31
C GLY A 59 15.85 27.84 27.96
N ALA A 60 15.84 26.73 27.23
CA ALA A 60 15.92 25.39 27.85
C ALA A 60 16.74 24.41 27.00
N ALA A 61 18.07 24.60 27.00
CA ALA A 61 18.95 23.48 26.84
C ALA A 61 18.93 22.67 28.14
N SER A 62 17.88 21.91 28.40
CA SER A 62 17.87 20.92 29.48
C SER A 62 18.75 19.75 29.05
N GLN A 63 19.85 19.60 29.78
CA GLN A 63 20.69 18.41 29.76
C GLN A 63 19.81 17.15 29.75
N GLY A 64 19.88 16.43 28.67
CA GLY A 64 19.25 15.11 28.57
C GLY A 64 19.92 14.18 29.59
N ASN A 65 19.28 14.04 30.74
CA ASN A 65 19.49 12.85 31.54
C ASN A 65 18.89 11.68 30.72
N GLY A 66 19.81 10.84 30.21
CA GLY A 66 19.47 9.55 29.67
C GLY A 66 18.79 8.69 30.74
N GLN A 67 17.49 8.81 30.86
CA GLN A 67 16.69 7.76 31.44
C GLN A 67 16.21 6.86 30.30
N SER A 68 16.94 5.77 30.23
CA SER A 68 16.59 4.52 29.58
C SER A 68 15.09 4.38 29.39
N SER A 69 14.71 4.09 28.12
CA SER A 69 13.55 3.25 27.84
C SER A 69 13.37 2.26 28.99
N GLN A 70 12.31 2.44 29.77
CA GLN A 70 11.82 1.32 30.56
C GLN A 70 11.56 0.19 29.57
N GLN A 71 12.51 -0.73 29.54
CA GLN A 71 12.24 -2.08 29.11
C GLN A 71 10.96 -2.48 29.86
N ALA A 72 9.89 -2.67 29.14
CA ALA A 72 8.77 -3.44 29.63
C ALA A 72 9.36 -4.81 29.95
N GLU A 73 9.74 -5.00 31.22
CA GLU A 73 9.98 -6.31 31.80
C GLU A 73 8.83 -7.19 31.36
N GLY A 74 9.16 -8.40 30.89
CA GLY A 74 8.22 -9.35 30.36
C GLY A 74 7.09 -9.64 31.37
N SER A 75 6.04 -8.82 31.30
CA SER A 75 4.76 -9.13 31.87
C SER A 75 4.27 -10.36 31.12
N ALA A 76 4.21 -11.49 31.82
CA ALA A 76 3.47 -12.65 31.35
C ALA A 76 2.14 -12.16 30.81
N ALA A 77 1.86 -12.50 29.54
CA ALA A 77 0.70 -11.98 28.82
C ALA A 77 -0.56 -12.22 29.66
N THR A 78 -1.05 -11.16 30.31
CA THR A 78 -2.34 -11.21 31.03
C THR A 78 -3.40 -11.29 29.96
N GLY A 79 -3.89 -12.51 29.69
CA GLY A 79 -4.97 -12.75 28.74
C GLY A 79 -6.19 -11.91 29.11
N LEU A 80 -6.81 -11.30 28.12
CA LEU A 80 -8.10 -10.63 28.30
C LEU A 80 -9.23 -11.68 28.26
N THR A 81 -10.18 -11.57 29.16
CA THR A 81 -11.42 -12.34 29.05
C THR A 81 -12.30 -11.72 27.98
N VAL A 82 -12.64 -12.50 26.96
CA VAL A 82 -13.48 -12.10 25.83
C VAL A 82 -14.85 -12.76 26.01
N PRO A 83 -15.99 -12.05 25.73
CA PRO A 83 -17.32 -12.65 25.72
C PRO A 83 -17.40 -13.88 24.83
N SER A 84 -18.19 -14.88 25.25
CA SER A 84 -18.39 -16.10 24.46
C SER A 84 -19.48 -15.98 23.39
N ASP A 85 -20.45 -15.07 23.58
CA ASP A 85 -21.44 -14.77 22.57
C ASP A 85 -20.81 -14.06 21.36
N PRO A 86 -21.06 -14.48 20.11
CA PRO A 86 -20.44 -13.90 18.94
C PRO A 86 -20.72 -12.41 18.74
N ALA A 87 -21.92 -11.93 19.07
CA ALA A 87 -22.29 -10.53 18.91
C ALA A 87 -21.60 -9.64 19.95
N ASP A 88 -21.58 -10.10 21.21
CA ASP A 88 -20.86 -9.43 22.29
C ASP A 88 -19.34 -9.43 22.05
N MET A 89 -18.81 -10.52 21.52
CA MET A 89 -17.41 -10.63 21.11
C MET A 89 -17.08 -9.61 20.01
N PHE A 90 -17.91 -9.48 19.01
CA PHE A 90 -17.71 -8.48 17.95
C PHE A 90 -17.74 -7.06 18.51
N SER A 91 -18.72 -6.76 19.37
CA SER A 91 -18.80 -5.47 20.06
C SER A 91 -17.56 -5.21 20.90
N PHE A 92 -17.07 -6.19 21.65
CA PHE A 92 -15.85 -6.10 22.46
C PHE A 92 -14.61 -5.69 21.65
N PHE A 93 -14.40 -6.28 20.48
CA PHE A 93 -13.29 -5.94 19.59
C PHE A 93 -13.50 -4.60 18.88
N SER A 94 -14.73 -4.32 18.48
CA SER A 94 -15.12 -3.08 17.79
C SER A 94 -14.94 -1.85 18.67
N ASP A 95 -15.40 -1.88 19.91
CA ASP A 95 -15.28 -0.77 20.87
C ASP A 95 -13.83 -0.40 21.17
N ARG A 96 -12.92 -1.38 21.04
CA ARG A 96 -11.48 -1.17 21.21
C ARG A 96 -10.78 -0.72 19.92
N GLY A 97 -11.52 -0.64 18.82
CA GLY A 97 -10.98 -0.29 17.50
C GLY A 97 -9.96 -1.32 16.97
N TRP A 98 -10.14 -2.61 17.31
CA TRP A 98 -9.26 -3.68 16.87
C TRP A 98 -9.77 -4.42 15.63
N THR A 99 -10.91 -4.00 15.08
CA THR A 99 -11.48 -4.54 13.86
C THR A 99 -11.44 -3.51 12.72
N ASP A 100 -11.73 -3.98 11.53
CA ASP A 100 -11.95 -3.18 10.32
C ASP A 100 -13.46 -2.89 10.06
N GLY A 101 -14.31 -3.11 11.09
CA GLY A 101 -15.76 -3.02 10.98
C GLY A 101 -16.45 -4.35 10.65
N LEU A 102 -15.67 -5.43 10.50
CA LEU A 102 -16.17 -6.79 10.29
C LEU A 102 -15.82 -7.67 11.49
N PRO A 103 -16.58 -8.76 11.76
CA PRO A 103 -16.26 -9.73 12.80
C PRO A 103 -14.84 -10.29 12.66
N VAL A 104 -14.22 -10.60 13.79
CA VAL A 104 -12.87 -11.18 13.88
C VAL A 104 -12.88 -12.48 14.66
N LEU A 105 -11.91 -13.34 14.39
CA LEU A 105 -11.67 -14.50 15.25
C LEU A 105 -10.86 -14.06 16.48
N PRO A 106 -11.20 -14.55 17.69
CA PRO A 106 -10.43 -14.23 18.89
C PRO A 106 -9.01 -14.82 18.79
N PRO A 107 -7.95 -14.02 18.98
CA PRO A 107 -6.57 -14.50 18.94
C PRO A 107 -6.22 -15.19 20.27
N THR A 108 -6.79 -16.39 20.49
CA THR A 108 -6.47 -17.19 21.66
C THR A 108 -5.00 -17.57 21.68
N LEU A 109 -4.43 -17.79 22.88
CA LEU A 109 -3.03 -18.18 23.02
C LEU A 109 -2.67 -19.41 22.16
N ALA A 110 -3.53 -20.43 22.17
CA ALA A 110 -3.33 -21.64 21.36
C ALA A 110 -3.33 -21.35 19.85
N ALA A 111 -4.25 -20.49 19.37
CA ALA A 111 -4.32 -20.12 17.95
C ALA A 111 -3.08 -19.30 17.54
N VAL A 112 -2.64 -18.36 18.38
CA VAL A 112 -1.44 -17.55 18.13
C VAL A 112 -0.19 -18.42 18.13
N GLN A 113 -0.04 -19.33 19.10
CA GLN A 113 1.10 -20.26 19.15
C GLN A 113 1.16 -21.16 17.91
N LYS A 114 0.02 -21.69 17.46
CA LYS A 114 -0.05 -22.48 16.23
C LYS A 114 0.38 -21.65 14.99
N MET A 115 -0.05 -20.38 14.93
CA MET A 115 0.32 -19.45 13.87
C MET A 115 1.83 -19.17 13.90
N VAL A 116 2.39 -18.84 15.07
CA VAL A 116 3.84 -18.61 15.26
C VAL A 116 4.66 -19.82 14.83
N GLY A 117 4.23 -21.03 15.22
CA GLY A 117 4.88 -22.29 14.82
C GLY A 117 4.99 -22.46 13.32
N ALA A 118 3.95 -22.09 12.57
CA ALA A 118 3.96 -22.15 11.10
C ALA A 118 4.90 -21.10 10.44
N GLY A 119 5.23 -20.03 11.16
CA GLY A 119 6.16 -19.00 10.68
C GLY A 119 7.64 -19.36 10.77
N GLY A 120 8.01 -20.44 11.46
CA GLY A 120 9.40 -20.89 11.61
C GLY A 120 10.32 -19.91 12.34
N LYS A 121 9.77 -18.94 13.08
CA LYS A 121 10.52 -17.89 13.78
C LYS A 121 10.10 -17.81 15.25
N LYS A 122 10.98 -17.26 16.09
CA LYS A 122 10.65 -17.00 17.51
C LYS A 122 9.55 -15.95 17.62
N ALA A 123 8.67 -16.09 18.61
CA ALA A 123 7.53 -15.22 18.84
C ALA A 123 7.92 -13.74 19.04
N ASP A 124 9.03 -13.50 19.73
CA ASP A 124 9.59 -12.18 20.03
C ASP A 124 10.44 -11.58 18.90
N ALA A 125 10.74 -12.36 17.85
CA ALA A 125 11.54 -11.87 16.73
C ALA A 125 10.87 -10.66 16.07
N ILE A 126 11.64 -9.59 15.90
CA ILE A 126 11.18 -8.35 15.29
C ILE A 126 11.21 -8.50 13.76
N VAL A 127 10.08 -8.28 13.10
CA VAL A 127 9.94 -8.27 11.64
C VAL A 127 10.15 -6.86 11.08
N GLY A 128 9.71 -5.85 11.81
CA GLY A 128 9.88 -4.45 11.43
C GLY A 128 9.19 -3.48 12.37
N VAL A 129 9.23 -2.20 12.01
CA VAL A 129 8.55 -1.11 12.72
C VAL A 129 7.47 -0.56 11.80
N ILE A 130 6.25 -0.45 12.31
CA ILE A 130 5.08 -0.05 11.52
C ILE A 130 4.69 1.39 11.88
N PRO A 131 4.87 2.36 10.95
CA PRO A 131 4.39 3.72 11.15
C PRO A 131 2.85 3.75 11.11
N PRO A 132 2.16 4.85 11.50
CA PRO A 132 2.74 6.12 11.98
C PRO A 132 3.09 6.14 13.46
N LEU A 133 2.60 5.19 14.29
CA LEU A 133 2.94 5.13 15.71
C LEU A 133 4.28 4.40 15.97
N ASN A 134 4.94 3.93 14.94
CA ASN A 134 6.20 3.20 15.00
C ASN A 134 6.15 1.97 15.93
N GLY A 135 5.01 1.27 15.89
CA GLY A 135 4.79 0.04 16.67
C GLY A 135 5.75 -1.07 16.23
N VAL A 136 6.43 -1.71 17.20
CA VAL A 136 7.31 -2.85 16.94
C VAL A 136 6.45 -4.07 16.59
N ALA A 137 6.59 -4.56 15.35
CA ALA A 137 5.92 -5.75 14.84
C ALA A 137 6.77 -6.98 15.13
N THR A 138 6.46 -7.70 16.23
CA THR A 138 7.01 -9.02 16.50
C THR A 138 6.21 -10.09 15.77
N VAL A 139 6.79 -11.27 15.59
CA VAL A 139 6.12 -12.43 14.97
C VAL A 139 4.80 -12.74 15.71
N GLU A 140 4.78 -12.71 17.03
CA GLU A 140 3.57 -12.94 17.84
C GLU A 140 2.47 -11.90 17.58
N LYS A 141 2.80 -10.62 17.55
CA LYS A 141 1.82 -9.55 17.25
C LYS A 141 1.24 -9.69 15.85
N ILE A 142 2.08 -10.04 14.87
CA ILE A 142 1.62 -10.29 13.48
C ILE A 142 0.73 -11.55 13.48
N ALA A 143 1.10 -12.62 14.21
CA ALA A 143 0.32 -13.85 14.33
C ALA A 143 -1.07 -13.59 14.91
N ALA A 144 -1.16 -12.79 15.99
CA ALA A 144 -2.45 -12.39 16.56
C ALA A 144 -3.35 -11.70 15.53
N ASN A 145 -2.80 -10.77 14.74
CA ASN A 145 -3.55 -10.09 13.67
C ASN A 145 -3.93 -11.04 12.53
N ALA A 146 -3.09 -12.00 12.18
CA ALA A 146 -3.40 -13.04 11.20
C ALA A 146 -4.53 -13.97 11.65
N VAL A 147 -4.54 -14.37 12.93
CA VAL A 147 -5.66 -15.12 13.54
C VAL A 147 -6.94 -14.29 13.46
N MET A 148 -6.90 -13.04 13.91
CA MET A 148 -8.06 -12.14 13.87
C MET A 148 -8.64 -11.97 12.46
N ALA A 149 -7.78 -11.92 11.44
CA ALA A 149 -8.17 -11.83 10.05
C ALA A 149 -8.80 -13.13 9.49
N GLY A 150 -8.61 -14.28 10.17
CA GLY A 150 -9.08 -15.59 9.73
C GLY A 150 -8.09 -16.40 8.89
N CYS A 151 -6.81 -16.04 8.90
CA CYS A 151 -5.75 -16.79 8.22
C CYS A 151 -5.66 -18.23 8.72
N LEU A 152 -5.32 -19.13 7.79
CA LEU A 152 -4.78 -20.44 8.17
C LEU A 152 -3.30 -20.29 8.55
N PRO A 153 -2.77 -21.15 9.44
CA PRO A 153 -1.34 -21.13 9.80
C PRO A 153 -0.41 -21.17 8.57
N ASP A 154 -0.75 -21.96 7.55
CA ASP A 154 0.05 -22.11 6.34
C ASP A 154 0.19 -20.82 5.50
N TYR A 155 -0.67 -19.82 5.75
CA TYR A 155 -0.58 -18.50 5.09
C TYR A 155 0.42 -17.57 5.80
N PHE A 156 0.81 -17.91 7.02
CA PHE A 156 1.56 -17.00 7.87
C PHE A 156 2.95 -16.62 7.35
N PRO A 157 3.73 -17.53 6.73
CA PRO A 157 4.99 -17.14 6.06
C PRO A 157 4.82 -16.04 5.00
N LEU A 158 3.70 -16.06 4.24
CA LEU A 158 3.37 -15.00 3.28
C LEU A 158 3.07 -13.68 3.98
N VAL A 159 2.30 -13.72 5.07
CA VAL A 159 1.98 -12.52 5.86
C VAL A 159 3.25 -11.90 6.44
N LEU A 160 4.16 -12.71 7.00
CA LEU A 160 5.46 -12.24 7.50
C LEU A 160 6.29 -11.58 6.41
N SER A 161 6.35 -12.20 5.23
CA SER A 161 7.09 -11.67 4.08
C SER A 161 6.47 -10.38 3.55
N ALA A 162 5.14 -10.28 3.51
CA ALA A 162 4.44 -9.06 3.17
C ALA A 162 4.75 -7.91 4.13
N VAL A 163 4.70 -8.16 5.45
CA VAL A 163 5.06 -7.17 6.47
C VAL A 163 6.51 -6.72 6.30
N ARG A 164 7.46 -7.65 6.07
CA ARG A 164 8.86 -7.31 5.78
C ARG A 164 8.99 -6.46 4.51
N GLY A 165 8.22 -6.76 3.47
CA GLY A 165 8.19 -5.95 2.25
C GLY A 165 7.71 -4.53 2.50
N MET A 166 6.64 -4.37 3.27
CA MET A 166 6.08 -3.05 3.59
C MET A 166 7.01 -2.18 4.43
N THR A 167 7.86 -2.78 5.27
CA THR A 167 8.79 -2.03 6.15
C THR A 167 10.09 -1.61 5.46
N ARG A 168 10.30 -1.99 4.20
CA ARG A 168 11.43 -1.49 3.40
C ARG A 168 11.23 -0.03 3.03
N ALA A 169 12.30 0.76 3.08
CA ALA A 169 12.24 2.21 2.83
C ALA A 169 11.58 2.59 1.50
N GLY A 170 11.82 1.83 0.43
CA GLY A 170 11.25 2.09 -0.89
C GLY A 170 9.72 1.94 -0.97
N TYR A 171 9.09 1.20 -0.04
CA TYR A 171 7.63 1.08 0.02
C TYR A 171 6.95 2.34 0.54
N ASN A 172 7.65 3.14 1.34
CA ASN A 172 7.13 4.38 1.92
C ASN A 172 5.79 4.15 2.68
N LEU A 173 5.81 3.19 3.60
CA LEU A 173 4.62 2.78 4.37
C LEU A 173 4.02 3.94 5.16
N ASP A 174 4.85 4.81 5.73
CA ASP A 174 4.41 6.01 6.45
C ASP A 174 3.54 6.91 5.58
N GLY A 175 4.06 7.31 4.42
CA GLY A 175 3.31 8.11 3.46
C GLY A 175 2.05 7.39 2.94
N LEU A 176 2.05 6.05 2.84
CA LEU A 176 0.88 5.28 2.43
C LEU A 176 -0.22 5.31 3.50
N GLN A 177 0.14 5.26 4.78
CA GLN A 177 -0.81 5.21 5.89
C GLN A 177 -1.37 6.57 6.31
N THR A 178 -0.68 7.67 6.00
CA THR A 178 -1.00 9.02 6.50
C THR A 178 -1.52 9.97 5.42
N THR A 179 -1.78 9.46 4.22
CA THR A 179 -2.26 10.26 3.08
C THR A 179 -3.75 10.51 3.13
N THR A 180 -4.19 11.60 2.48
CA THR A 180 -5.60 11.82 2.13
C THR A 180 -6.06 10.98 0.92
N GLY A 181 -5.11 10.35 0.20
CA GLY A 181 -5.39 9.42 -0.90
C GLY A 181 -5.95 8.09 -0.40
N ASN A 182 -6.60 7.36 -1.30
CA ASN A 182 -7.28 6.09 -1.02
C ASN A 182 -6.38 4.85 -1.14
N ILE A 183 -5.10 4.95 -0.81
CA ILE A 183 -4.11 3.90 -1.07
C ILE A 183 -4.36 2.64 -0.24
N ALA A 184 -4.28 1.49 -0.89
CA ALA A 184 -4.36 0.17 -0.27
C ALA A 184 -3.07 -0.65 -0.50
N PRO A 185 -2.59 -1.44 0.48
CA PRO A 185 -1.51 -2.37 0.28
C PRO A 185 -2.01 -3.56 -0.54
N LEU A 186 -1.43 -3.78 -1.71
CA LEU A 186 -1.69 -4.94 -2.55
C LEU A 186 -0.54 -5.94 -2.40
N ALA A 187 -0.87 -7.20 -2.10
CA ALA A 187 0.05 -8.32 -2.12
C ALA A 187 -0.18 -9.17 -3.38
N ILE A 188 0.86 -9.38 -4.18
CA ILE A 188 0.85 -10.28 -5.34
C ILE A 188 1.73 -11.47 -5.01
N VAL A 189 1.23 -12.68 -5.18
CA VAL A 189 1.93 -13.91 -4.82
C VAL A 189 2.35 -14.67 -6.07
N ASN A 190 3.60 -15.11 -6.08
CA ASN A 190 4.17 -15.97 -7.12
C ASN A 190 4.82 -17.22 -6.51
N GLY A 191 5.10 -18.19 -7.37
CA GLY A 191 5.78 -19.42 -7.02
C GLY A 191 4.83 -20.58 -6.70
N PRO A 192 5.37 -21.77 -6.37
CA PRO A 192 4.60 -23.00 -6.15
C PRO A 192 3.55 -22.91 -5.04
N CYS A 193 3.77 -22.07 -4.02
CA CYS A 193 2.84 -21.93 -2.88
C CYS A 193 1.43 -21.51 -3.29
N ARG A 194 1.25 -20.85 -4.44
CA ARG A 194 -0.05 -20.39 -4.93
C ARG A 194 -1.06 -21.53 -4.96
N ASN A 195 -0.67 -22.68 -5.52
CA ASN A 195 -1.51 -23.87 -5.65
C ASN A 195 -1.71 -24.57 -4.30
N GLY A 196 -0.63 -24.77 -3.53
CA GLY A 196 -0.66 -25.43 -2.23
C GLY A 196 -1.51 -24.69 -1.19
N LEU A 197 -1.62 -23.38 -1.29
CA LEU A 197 -2.40 -22.52 -0.39
C LEU A 197 -3.77 -22.13 -0.98
N ALA A 198 -4.11 -22.60 -2.16
CA ALA A 198 -5.33 -22.23 -2.88
C ALA A 198 -5.53 -20.70 -2.98
N ILE A 199 -4.46 -19.97 -3.31
CA ILE A 199 -4.53 -18.54 -3.57
C ILE A 199 -5.08 -18.35 -4.98
N ASN A 200 -6.21 -17.67 -5.10
CA ASN A 200 -6.87 -17.49 -6.40
C ASN A 200 -6.06 -16.56 -7.31
N TYR A 201 -5.88 -17.00 -8.54
CA TYR A 201 -5.31 -16.28 -9.66
C TYR A 201 -6.21 -16.30 -10.91
N GLY A 202 -7.33 -17.04 -10.85
CA GLY A 202 -8.28 -17.24 -11.94
C GLY A 202 -9.50 -16.34 -11.85
N ALA A 203 -10.67 -16.88 -12.18
CA ALA A 203 -11.93 -16.14 -12.18
C ALA A 203 -12.18 -15.40 -10.86
N ASN A 204 -12.71 -14.17 -10.95
CA ASN A 204 -12.99 -13.30 -9.81
C ASN A 204 -11.75 -13.02 -8.93
N VAL A 205 -10.58 -12.91 -9.54
CA VAL A 205 -9.27 -12.83 -8.87
C VAL A 205 -9.16 -11.70 -7.84
N LEU A 206 -9.82 -10.56 -8.06
CA LEU A 206 -9.84 -9.41 -7.15
C LEU A 206 -11.12 -9.36 -6.29
N GLY A 207 -11.97 -10.38 -6.39
CA GLY A 207 -13.25 -10.41 -5.70
C GLY A 207 -13.26 -11.36 -4.48
N GLN A 208 -14.46 -11.55 -3.96
CA GLN A 208 -14.75 -12.40 -2.80
C GLN A 208 -14.72 -13.90 -3.14
N GLY A 209 -14.77 -14.74 -2.09
CA GLY A 209 -14.96 -16.18 -2.20
C GLY A 209 -13.72 -17.03 -1.89
N TRP A 210 -12.56 -16.44 -1.87
CA TRP A 210 -11.27 -17.14 -1.68
C TRP A 210 -10.66 -16.79 -0.33
N ARG A 211 -10.61 -17.78 0.57
CA ARG A 211 -10.13 -17.56 1.95
C ARG A 211 -8.72 -16.99 1.99
N ALA A 212 -7.79 -17.56 1.22
CA ALA A 212 -6.39 -17.11 1.22
C ALA A 212 -6.29 -15.64 0.79
N ASN A 213 -6.86 -15.26 -0.36
CA ASN A 213 -6.86 -13.88 -0.86
C ASN A 213 -7.46 -12.92 0.16
N ALA A 214 -8.64 -13.26 0.70
CA ALA A 214 -9.36 -12.40 1.62
C ALA A 214 -8.59 -12.22 2.94
N THR A 215 -8.11 -13.31 3.56
CA THR A 215 -7.55 -13.25 4.91
C THR A 215 -6.10 -12.78 4.94
N ILE A 216 -5.28 -13.09 3.93
CA ILE A 216 -3.89 -12.58 3.83
C ILE A 216 -3.91 -11.05 3.70
N GLY A 217 -4.67 -10.50 2.75
CA GLY A 217 -4.77 -9.05 2.58
C GLY A 217 -5.33 -8.35 3.82
N ARG A 218 -6.33 -8.96 4.48
CA ARG A 218 -6.92 -8.46 5.72
C ARG A 218 -5.94 -8.47 6.90
N ALA A 219 -5.12 -9.52 7.04
CA ALA A 219 -4.07 -9.60 8.06
C ALA A 219 -3.04 -8.47 7.90
N ILE A 220 -2.62 -8.18 6.66
CA ILE A 220 -1.75 -7.06 6.33
C ILE A 220 -2.38 -5.74 6.81
N ARG A 221 -3.66 -5.51 6.52
CA ARG A 221 -4.39 -4.31 6.98
C ARG A 221 -4.45 -4.23 8.50
N PHE A 222 -4.70 -5.34 9.20
CA PHE A 222 -4.73 -5.36 10.66
C PHE A 222 -3.37 -5.03 11.28
N VAL A 223 -2.27 -5.50 10.70
CA VAL A 223 -0.92 -5.11 11.14
C VAL A 223 -0.74 -3.59 11.04
N MET A 224 -1.15 -2.98 9.94
CA MET A 224 -1.07 -1.54 9.75
C MET A 224 -1.92 -0.76 10.77
N THR A 225 -3.12 -1.25 11.08
CA THR A 225 -4.06 -0.59 11.99
C THR A 225 -3.73 -0.85 13.46
N ASN A 226 -3.50 -2.09 13.85
CA ASN A 226 -3.37 -2.49 15.26
C ASN A 226 -1.96 -2.33 15.81
N ILE A 227 -0.93 -2.47 14.96
CA ILE A 227 0.47 -2.28 15.35
C ILE A 227 0.93 -0.87 14.96
N GLY A 228 0.63 -0.44 13.75
CA GLY A 228 1.02 0.88 13.23
C GLY A 228 0.14 2.03 13.65
N GLY A 229 -1.09 1.76 14.09
CA GLY A 229 -2.04 2.79 14.53
C GLY A 229 -2.72 3.56 13.40
N ALA A 230 -2.65 3.09 12.15
CA ALA A 230 -3.27 3.74 10.98
C ALA A 230 -4.80 3.63 10.99
N ARG A 231 -5.43 4.17 12.03
CA ARG A 231 -6.90 4.15 12.19
C ARG A 231 -7.56 5.20 11.31
N PRO A 232 -8.68 4.87 10.68
CA PRO A 232 -9.48 5.82 9.90
C PRO A 232 -9.87 7.04 10.74
N GLY A 233 -9.76 8.23 10.14
CA GLY A 233 -10.07 9.50 10.79
C GLY A 233 -9.00 10.02 11.75
N SER A 234 -8.14 9.16 12.31
CA SER A 234 -7.01 9.54 13.14
C SER A 234 -5.77 9.81 12.27
N PHE A 235 -5.04 8.76 11.90
CA PHE A 235 -3.87 8.87 11.03
C PHE A 235 -4.17 8.58 9.56
N ASP A 236 -5.03 7.61 9.27
CA ASP A 236 -5.54 7.37 7.92
C ASP A 236 -6.56 8.46 7.56
N LYS A 237 -6.09 9.44 6.81
CA LYS A 237 -6.88 10.62 6.41
C LYS A 237 -7.52 10.47 5.03
N SER A 238 -7.61 9.25 4.53
CA SER A 238 -8.19 8.98 3.21
C SER A 238 -9.57 9.62 3.06
N THR A 239 -9.72 10.50 2.08
CA THR A 239 -10.96 11.27 1.86
C THR A 239 -12.13 10.35 1.49
N MET A 240 -11.91 9.42 0.56
CA MET A 240 -12.95 8.52 0.06
C MET A 240 -12.75 7.07 0.55
N GLY A 241 -11.48 6.66 0.77
CA GLY A 241 -11.18 5.24 0.92
C GLY A 241 -11.45 4.44 -0.36
N GLN A 242 -11.37 3.12 -0.26
CA GLN A 242 -11.76 2.17 -1.32
C GLN A 242 -11.97 0.78 -0.73
N PRO A 243 -12.75 -0.11 -1.38
CA PRO A 243 -12.99 -1.47 -0.89
C PRO A 243 -11.70 -2.31 -0.69
N ALA A 244 -10.68 -2.10 -1.52
CA ALA A 244 -9.38 -2.76 -1.40
C ALA A 244 -8.63 -2.44 -0.08
N LYS A 245 -9.07 -1.45 0.70
CA LYS A 245 -8.53 -1.19 2.05
C LYS A 245 -8.95 -2.24 3.07
N TYR A 246 -10.00 -3.03 2.83
CA TYR A 246 -10.34 -4.18 3.67
C TYR A 246 -9.37 -5.34 3.44
N THR A 247 -9.11 -5.66 2.17
CA THR A 247 -8.22 -6.74 1.75
C THR A 247 -7.81 -6.53 0.30
N PHE A 248 -6.54 -6.83 -0.03
CA PHE A 248 -6.08 -6.79 -1.41
C PHE A 248 -4.92 -7.76 -1.59
N CYS A 249 -5.22 -8.97 -2.07
CA CYS A 249 -4.23 -10.03 -2.30
C CYS A 249 -4.72 -10.94 -3.41
N PHE A 250 -3.82 -11.30 -4.34
CA PHE A 250 -4.06 -12.29 -5.37
C PHE A 250 -2.74 -12.96 -5.80
N ALA A 251 -2.84 -14.04 -6.58
CA ALA A 251 -1.67 -14.65 -7.19
C ALA A 251 -1.64 -14.46 -8.71
N GLU A 252 -0.44 -14.49 -9.31
CA GLU A 252 -0.27 -14.51 -10.76
C GLU A 252 -0.71 -15.86 -11.33
N ASN A 253 -1.42 -15.85 -12.45
CA ASN A 253 -1.74 -17.03 -13.25
C ASN A 253 -0.53 -17.37 -14.14
N GLU A 254 0.45 -18.05 -13.55
CA GLU A 254 1.70 -18.39 -14.24
C GLU A 254 1.51 -19.44 -15.31
N GLU A 255 0.47 -20.28 -15.18
CA GLU A 255 0.14 -21.38 -16.08
C GLU A 255 -0.41 -20.89 -17.42
N GLU A 256 -1.25 -19.86 -17.40
CA GLU A 256 -1.85 -19.28 -18.62
C GLU A 256 -1.08 -18.05 -19.12
N SER A 257 -0.03 -17.64 -18.43
CA SER A 257 0.82 -16.54 -18.88
C SER A 257 1.66 -16.97 -20.09
N PRO A 258 1.60 -16.24 -21.22
CA PRO A 258 2.49 -16.52 -22.36
C PRO A 258 3.93 -16.02 -22.12
N TRP A 259 4.15 -15.33 -21.01
CA TRP A 259 5.45 -14.77 -20.61
C TRP A 259 5.98 -15.47 -19.37
N GLN A 260 7.27 -15.23 -19.08
CA GLN A 260 7.83 -15.71 -17.81
C GLN A 260 7.11 -15.09 -16.60
N PRO A 261 7.00 -15.83 -15.47
CA PRO A 261 6.40 -15.35 -14.25
C PRO A 261 7.04 -14.06 -13.73
N PHE A 262 6.26 -13.23 -13.07
CA PHE A 262 6.70 -11.91 -12.61
C PHE A 262 7.90 -11.97 -11.66
N HIS A 263 7.96 -12.94 -10.74
CA HIS A 263 9.10 -13.10 -9.83
C HIS A 263 10.38 -13.52 -10.56
N VAL A 264 10.26 -14.32 -11.63
CA VAL A 264 11.41 -14.72 -12.48
C VAL A 264 11.93 -13.51 -13.25
N GLU A 265 11.05 -12.69 -13.79
CA GLU A 265 11.41 -11.41 -14.43
C GLU A 265 12.18 -10.49 -13.46
N ARG A 266 11.90 -10.61 -12.16
CA ARG A 266 12.61 -9.86 -11.11
C ARG A 266 13.88 -10.54 -10.61
N GLY A 267 14.36 -11.56 -11.30
CA GLY A 267 15.64 -12.25 -11.03
C GLY A 267 15.58 -13.32 -9.95
N LEU A 268 14.38 -13.79 -9.56
CA LEU A 268 14.22 -14.88 -8.61
C LEU A 268 14.05 -16.23 -9.32
N ALA A 269 14.39 -17.33 -8.64
CA ALA A 269 14.23 -18.66 -9.19
C ALA A 269 12.74 -19.00 -9.38
N ARG A 270 12.44 -19.83 -10.38
CA ARG A 270 11.06 -20.21 -10.73
C ARG A 270 10.33 -20.94 -9.60
N ASP A 271 11.04 -21.68 -8.78
CA ASP A 271 10.54 -22.41 -7.62
C ASP A 271 10.53 -21.58 -6.32
N CYS A 272 10.92 -20.31 -6.40
CA CYS A 272 10.93 -19.41 -5.26
C CYS A 272 9.54 -18.84 -5.00
N ASP A 273 8.97 -19.14 -3.83
CA ASP A 273 7.76 -18.47 -3.36
C ASP A 273 8.04 -17.00 -3.04
N THR A 274 7.19 -16.11 -3.53
CA THR A 274 7.42 -14.66 -3.38
C THR A 274 6.15 -13.87 -3.09
N VAL A 275 6.33 -12.75 -2.41
CA VAL A 275 5.30 -11.71 -2.25
C VAL A 275 5.83 -10.39 -2.79
N HIS A 276 5.04 -9.74 -3.63
CA HIS A 276 5.30 -8.39 -4.11
C HIS A 276 4.30 -7.44 -3.47
N MET A 277 4.81 -6.42 -2.76
CA MET A 277 3.98 -5.41 -2.11
C MET A 277 3.90 -4.16 -2.97
N PHE A 278 2.68 -3.76 -3.34
CA PHE A 278 2.39 -2.61 -4.18
C PHE A 278 1.41 -1.66 -3.50
N GLY A 279 1.63 -0.35 -3.59
CA GLY A 279 0.73 0.67 -3.02
C GLY A 279 -0.31 1.12 -4.05
N ALA A 280 -1.50 0.52 -4.02
CA ALA A 280 -2.55 0.66 -5.04
C ALA A 280 -3.52 1.81 -4.75
N SER A 281 -3.76 2.70 -5.72
CA SER A 281 -4.68 3.84 -5.61
C SER A 281 -6.13 3.52 -6.03
N GLY A 282 -6.35 2.39 -6.68
CA GLY A 282 -7.68 1.98 -7.17
C GLY A 282 -7.55 0.88 -8.21
N VAL A 283 -8.68 0.45 -8.75
CA VAL A 283 -8.75 -0.54 -9.83
C VAL A 283 -9.62 0.03 -10.95
N TYR A 284 -9.08 0.09 -12.15
CA TYR A 284 -9.80 0.49 -13.36
C TYR A 284 -9.98 -0.72 -14.26
N SER A 285 -11.21 -1.01 -14.64
CA SER A 285 -11.51 -2.10 -15.56
C SER A 285 -11.23 -1.66 -17.00
N ALA A 286 -10.37 -2.39 -17.70
CA ALA A 286 -10.12 -2.26 -19.13
C ALA A 286 -10.89 -3.38 -19.86
N VAL A 287 -12.06 -3.03 -20.39
CA VAL A 287 -12.93 -3.95 -21.13
C VAL A 287 -12.66 -3.79 -22.61
N ASP A 288 -12.20 -4.84 -23.27
CA ASP A 288 -12.02 -4.87 -24.72
C ASP A 288 -12.39 -6.25 -25.29
N MET A 289 -13.64 -6.40 -25.65
CA MET A 289 -14.23 -7.67 -26.13
C MET A 289 -14.10 -7.84 -27.65
N ALA A 290 -13.62 -6.85 -28.37
CA ALA A 290 -13.64 -6.79 -29.82
C ALA A 290 -12.28 -6.83 -30.49
N SER A 291 -11.24 -6.31 -29.83
CA SER A 291 -9.90 -6.23 -30.40
C SER A 291 -9.29 -7.62 -30.61
N GLN A 292 -8.91 -7.90 -31.85
CA GLN A 292 -8.25 -9.15 -32.25
C GLN A 292 -6.75 -8.94 -32.54
N SER A 293 -6.19 -7.78 -32.18
CA SER A 293 -4.78 -7.46 -32.41
C SER A 293 -4.17 -6.72 -31.25
N ALA A 294 -2.85 -6.84 -31.08
CA ALA A 294 -2.11 -6.09 -30.10
C ALA A 294 -2.30 -4.58 -30.23
N ASN A 295 -2.33 -4.06 -31.45
CA ASN A 295 -2.54 -2.62 -31.67
C ASN A 295 -3.92 -2.14 -31.20
N GLY A 296 -4.96 -2.96 -31.34
CA GLY A 296 -6.29 -2.64 -30.79
C GLY A 296 -6.25 -2.59 -29.25
N LEU A 297 -5.73 -3.64 -28.60
CA LEU A 297 -5.60 -3.70 -27.15
C LEU A 297 -4.74 -2.58 -26.57
N LEU A 298 -3.63 -2.23 -27.25
CA LEU A 298 -2.76 -1.13 -26.82
C LEU A 298 -3.49 0.22 -26.79
N LYS A 299 -4.43 0.47 -27.70
CA LYS A 299 -5.26 1.69 -27.66
C LYS A 299 -6.14 1.72 -26.42
N THR A 300 -6.86 0.62 -26.14
CA THR A 300 -7.71 0.49 -24.96
C THR A 300 -6.90 0.64 -23.67
N PHE A 301 -5.75 -0.03 -23.59
CA PHE A 301 -4.88 0.01 -22.40
C PHE A 301 -4.31 1.40 -22.17
N ALA A 302 -3.78 2.04 -23.20
CA ALA A 302 -3.24 3.40 -23.09
C ALA A 302 -4.30 4.42 -22.63
N LEU A 303 -5.51 4.37 -23.21
CA LEU A 303 -6.61 5.23 -22.80
C LEU A 303 -7.06 4.97 -21.35
N THR A 304 -7.08 3.69 -20.91
CA THR A 304 -7.39 3.34 -19.52
C THR A 304 -6.34 3.92 -18.56
N MET A 305 -5.06 3.86 -18.92
CA MET A 305 -3.98 4.47 -18.14
C MET A 305 -4.15 5.99 -18.01
N CYS A 306 -4.57 6.66 -19.06
CA CYS A 306 -4.76 8.12 -19.09
C CYS A 306 -5.89 8.60 -18.20
N GLY A 307 -6.91 7.75 -17.90
CA GLY A 307 -8.11 8.15 -17.18
C GLY A 307 -7.90 8.75 -15.80
N GLY A 308 -6.83 8.37 -15.10
CA GLY A 308 -6.47 8.92 -13.78
C GLY A 308 -5.55 10.15 -13.80
N LEU A 309 -5.10 10.59 -14.97
CA LEU A 309 -4.07 11.64 -15.08
C LEU A 309 -4.64 13.07 -15.10
N ALA A 310 -5.94 13.24 -15.31
CA ALA A 310 -6.59 14.55 -15.40
C ALA A 310 -6.42 15.43 -14.12
N SER A 311 -6.08 14.82 -12.98
CA SER A 311 -5.81 15.52 -11.72
C SER A 311 -4.37 16.08 -11.60
N GLY A 312 -3.50 15.88 -12.59
CA GLY A 312 -2.08 16.26 -12.49
C GLY A 312 -1.26 15.43 -11.49
N VAL A 313 -1.82 14.32 -11.00
CA VAL A 313 -1.13 13.39 -10.09
C VAL A 313 -0.65 12.19 -10.89
N THR A 314 0.66 12.08 -11.10
CA THR A 314 1.27 10.92 -11.75
C THR A 314 1.57 9.82 -10.74
N SER A 315 1.53 8.57 -11.17
CA SER A 315 2.00 7.44 -10.37
C SER A 315 3.52 7.29 -10.48
N THR A 316 4.19 6.83 -9.41
CA THR A 316 5.60 6.43 -9.53
C THR A 316 5.70 5.12 -10.31
N GLU A 317 4.81 4.19 -10.03
CA GLU A 317 4.69 2.91 -10.70
C GLU A 317 3.22 2.59 -10.97
N VAL A 318 2.95 1.79 -11.96
CA VAL A 318 1.61 1.30 -12.29
C VAL A 318 1.64 -0.20 -12.52
N LEU A 319 0.51 -0.85 -12.32
CA LEU A 319 0.38 -2.30 -12.49
C LEU A 319 -0.77 -2.60 -13.46
N TRP A 320 -0.50 -3.45 -14.42
CA TRP A 320 -1.49 -4.12 -15.24
C TRP A 320 -1.70 -5.55 -14.75
N VAL A 321 -2.93 -5.91 -14.46
CA VAL A 321 -3.39 -7.29 -14.28
C VAL A 321 -4.10 -7.67 -15.57
N ILE A 322 -3.40 -8.40 -16.42
CA ILE A 322 -3.84 -8.73 -17.78
C ILE A 322 -4.54 -10.08 -17.74
N CYS A 323 -5.78 -10.17 -18.24
CA CYS A 323 -6.46 -11.45 -18.35
C CYS A 323 -5.77 -12.36 -19.38
N PRO A 324 -5.87 -13.70 -19.25
CA PRO A 324 -5.21 -14.64 -20.14
C PRO A 324 -5.51 -14.41 -21.63
N GLU A 325 -6.74 -14.08 -22.00
CA GLU A 325 -7.13 -13.81 -23.38
C GLU A 325 -6.40 -12.59 -23.99
N HIS A 326 -6.34 -11.48 -23.27
CA HIS A 326 -5.60 -10.32 -23.73
C HIS A 326 -4.09 -10.60 -23.80
N ALA A 327 -3.55 -11.32 -22.81
CA ALA A 327 -2.14 -11.71 -22.81
C ALA A 327 -1.80 -12.60 -24.03
N ALA A 328 -2.67 -13.54 -24.36
CA ALA A 328 -2.49 -14.41 -25.53
C ALA A 328 -2.48 -13.62 -26.84
N ILE A 329 -3.38 -12.65 -27.03
CA ILE A 329 -3.43 -11.80 -28.22
C ILE A 329 -2.14 -10.96 -28.32
N LEU A 330 -1.71 -10.32 -27.24
CA LEU A 330 -0.51 -9.49 -27.20
C LEU A 330 0.75 -10.31 -27.55
N ALA A 331 0.89 -11.50 -26.96
CA ALA A 331 2.03 -12.37 -27.20
C ALA A 331 2.01 -12.98 -28.60
N ARG A 332 0.85 -13.40 -29.12
CA ARG A 332 0.68 -13.92 -30.48
C ARG A 332 1.15 -12.89 -31.52
N ASP A 333 0.90 -11.63 -31.28
CA ASP A 333 1.30 -10.54 -32.17
C ASP A 333 2.76 -10.07 -31.91
N GLY A 334 3.54 -10.83 -31.13
CA GLY A 334 4.98 -10.65 -30.92
C GLY A 334 5.39 -9.64 -29.84
N LEU A 335 4.47 -9.27 -28.93
CA LEU A 335 4.81 -8.40 -27.80
C LEU A 335 5.37 -9.22 -26.64
N THR A 336 6.63 -8.97 -26.30
CA THR A 336 7.20 -9.32 -25.00
C THR A 336 6.73 -8.34 -23.93
N LYS A 337 6.87 -8.67 -22.65
CA LYS A 337 6.57 -7.71 -21.57
C LYS A 337 7.34 -6.39 -21.72
N GLU A 338 8.59 -6.44 -22.15
CA GLU A 338 9.43 -5.27 -22.41
C GLU A 338 8.82 -4.39 -23.52
N LYS A 339 8.57 -4.96 -24.70
CA LYS A 339 7.93 -4.22 -25.81
C LYS A 339 6.57 -3.66 -25.44
N LEU A 340 5.79 -4.41 -24.64
CA LEU A 340 4.48 -3.94 -24.18
C LEU A 340 4.61 -2.71 -23.27
N ARG A 341 5.62 -2.68 -22.38
CA ARG A 341 5.93 -1.50 -21.56
C ARG A 341 6.29 -0.30 -22.41
N ASP A 342 7.17 -0.49 -23.39
CA ASP A 342 7.62 0.59 -24.31
C ASP A 342 6.43 1.18 -25.07
N GLU A 343 5.58 0.33 -25.66
CA GLU A 343 4.38 0.74 -26.38
C GLU A 343 3.38 1.50 -25.49
N LEU A 344 3.14 1.01 -24.27
CA LEU A 344 2.25 1.68 -23.32
C LEU A 344 2.84 3.01 -22.84
N PHE A 345 4.15 3.07 -22.61
CA PHE A 345 4.83 4.29 -22.20
C PHE A 345 4.73 5.39 -23.26
N VAL A 346 4.88 5.02 -24.53
CA VAL A 346 4.76 5.97 -25.64
C VAL A 346 3.32 6.43 -25.85
N ARG A 347 2.34 5.53 -25.71
CA ARG A 347 0.92 5.80 -26.02
C ARG A 347 0.12 6.41 -24.88
N ALA A 348 0.48 6.11 -23.62
CA ALA A 348 -0.26 6.59 -22.46
C ALA A 348 0.13 8.02 -22.08
N ARG A 349 -0.33 8.97 -22.89
CA ARG A 349 -0.07 10.40 -22.76
C ARG A 349 -1.36 11.19 -22.83
N VAL A 350 -1.45 12.27 -22.06
CA VAL A 350 -2.60 13.18 -22.04
C VAL A 350 -2.14 14.55 -22.52
N PRO A 351 -2.77 15.11 -23.58
CA PRO A 351 -2.51 16.46 -24.02
C PRO A 351 -2.79 17.51 -22.93
N TYR A 352 -2.01 18.57 -22.87
CA TYR A 352 -2.14 19.63 -21.86
C TYR A 352 -3.52 20.28 -21.88
N ASP A 353 -4.14 20.43 -23.05
CA ASP A 353 -5.49 20.99 -23.21
C ASP A 353 -6.61 20.14 -22.58
N LYS A 354 -6.30 18.91 -22.12
CA LYS A 354 -7.21 18.02 -21.40
C LYS A 354 -7.02 18.05 -19.88
N ILE A 355 -6.06 18.82 -19.39
CA ILE A 355 -5.73 18.92 -17.96
C ILE A 355 -5.98 20.37 -17.54
N ALA A 356 -6.65 20.57 -16.40
CA ALA A 356 -6.89 21.91 -15.85
C ALA A 356 -5.56 22.65 -15.62
N ASP A 357 -5.51 23.95 -15.93
CA ASP A 357 -4.29 24.77 -15.86
C ASP A 357 -3.65 24.73 -14.47
N GLU A 358 -4.46 24.77 -13.41
CA GLU A 358 -3.97 24.67 -12.02
C GLU A 358 -3.30 23.33 -11.73
N ASN A 359 -3.79 22.25 -12.33
CA ASN A 359 -3.19 20.92 -12.19
C ASN A 359 -1.88 20.82 -13.00
N LEU A 360 -1.79 21.44 -14.17
CA LEU A 360 -0.54 21.53 -14.93
C LEU A 360 0.52 22.32 -14.18
N GLU A 361 0.15 23.46 -13.59
CA GLU A 361 1.05 24.25 -12.75
C GLU A 361 1.55 23.45 -11.54
N LEU A 362 0.65 22.72 -10.87
CA LEU A 362 1.00 21.87 -9.74
C LEU A 362 1.96 20.77 -10.16
N LEU A 363 1.72 20.14 -11.31
CA LEU A 363 2.58 19.10 -11.88
C LEU A 363 3.97 19.63 -12.20
N ALA A 364 4.05 20.79 -12.86
CA ALA A 364 5.31 21.46 -13.19
C ALA A 364 6.13 21.80 -11.93
N LYS A 365 5.47 22.22 -10.85
CA LYS A 365 6.11 22.51 -9.55
C LYS A 365 6.61 21.24 -8.86
N ARG A 366 5.83 20.15 -8.89
CA ARG A 366 6.16 18.90 -8.19
C ARG A 366 7.20 18.05 -8.92
N ARG A 367 7.22 18.11 -10.26
CA ARG A 367 8.08 17.28 -11.11
C ARG A 367 8.73 18.09 -12.25
N PRO A 368 9.52 19.12 -11.94
CA PRO A 368 10.03 20.07 -12.94
C PRO A 368 10.93 19.42 -14.00
N LEU A 369 11.72 18.40 -13.64
CA LEU A 369 12.60 17.70 -14.58
C LEU A 369 11.80 16.86 -15.56
N TRP A 370 10.80 16.16 -15.07
CA TRP A 370 9.93 15.33 -15.87
C TRP A 370 9.04 16.19 -16.81
N PHE A 371 8.51 17.29 -16.30
CA PHE A 371 7.71 18.23 -17.10
C PHE A 371 8.53 18.84 -18.25
N LYS A 372 9.82 19.09 -18.04
CA LYS A 372 10.73 19.54 -19.10
C LYS A 372 11.07 18.45 -20.12
N ALA A 373 11.12 17.19 -19.69
CA ALA A 373 11.45 16.03 -20.54
C ALA A 373 10.24 15.50 -21.30
N SER A 374 9.00 15.84 -20.92
CA SER A 374 7.82 15.45 -21.68
C SER A 374 7.80 16.15 -23.04
N ALA A 375 7.45 15.41 -24.07
CA ALA A 375 7.29 15.97 -25.42
C ALA A 375 6.34 17.18 -25.38
N ALA A 376 6.63 18.20 -26.14
CA ALA A 376 5.90 19.46 -26.12
C ALA A 376 4.38 19.24 -26.20
N GLY A 377 3.66 19.59 -25.14
CA GLY A 377 2.21 19.59 -25.11
C GLY A 377 1.51 18.36 -24.54
N GLU A 378 2.24 17.38 -23.99
CA GLU A 378 1.64 16.14 -23.43
C GLU A 378 2.28 15.71 -22.11
N VAL A 379 1.47 15.03 -21.28
CA VAL A 379 1.87 14.43 -19.99
C VAL A 379 1.81 12.91 -20.08
N GLY A 380 2.89 12.21 -19.74
CA GLY A 380 2.91 10.74 -19.59
C GLY A 380 2.41 10.26 -18.21
N VAL A 381 1.96 9.03 -18.11
CA VAL A 381 1.44 8.46 -16.86
C VAL A 381 2.56 8.10 -15.88
N VAL A 382 3.69 7.62 -16.38
CA VAL A 382 4.89 7.23 -15.61
C VAL A 382 6.13 7.88 -16.18
N ASP A 383 7.24 7.81 -15.44
CA ASP A 383 8.51 8.42 -15.84
C ASP A 383 9.29 7.56 -16.85
N ARG A 384 9.15 6.24 -16.76
CA ARG A 384 9.94 5.27 -17.52
C ARG A 384 9.09 4.04 -17.85
N PRO A 385 9.40 3.32 -18.93
CA PRO A 385 8.71 2.06 -19.26
C PRO A 385 8.80 1.02 -18.13
N GLU A 386 9.95 0.97 -17.43
CA GLU A 386 10.18 0.01 -16.34
C GLU A 386 9.30 0.23 -15.11
N ASP A 387 8.66 1.39 -15.01
CA ASP A 387 7.69 1.71 -13.95
C ASP A 387 6.28 1.15 -14.26
N ILE A 388 6.11 0.42 -15.37
CA ILE A 388 4.88 -0.30 -15.76
C ILE A 388 5.05 -1.78 -15.45
N TRP A 389 4.40 -2.27 -14.41
CA TRP A 389 4.41 -3.68 -14.01
C TRP A 389 3.30 -4.47 -14.72
N LEU A 390 3.60 -5.70 -15.13
CA LEU A 390 2.71 -6.54 -15.92
C LEU A 390 2.61 -7.93 -15.28
N VAL A 391 1.42 -8.33 -14.86
CA VAL A 391 1.12 -9.69 -14.36
C VAL A 391 -0.08 -10.25 -15.08
N VAL A 392 -0.14 -11.56 -15.27
CA VAL A 392 -1.30 -12.24 -15.84
C VAL A 392 -2.13 -12.80 -14.69
N ALA A 393 -3.40 -12.44 -14.62
CA ALA A 393 -4.36 -13.04 -13.69
C ALA A 393 -5.80 -12.79 -14.15
N GLY A 394 -6.73 -13.53 -13.59
CA GLY A 394 -8.14 -13.46 -13.95
C GLY A 394 -8.61 -14.71 -14.66
N GLY A 395 -9.94 -14.85 -14.77
CA GLY A 395 -10.57 -15.91 -15.52
C GLY A 395 -10.80 -15.54 -16.99
N ALA A 396 -11.47 -16.43 -17.72
CA ALA A 396 -11.91 -16.20 -19.08
C ALA A 396 -12.85 -14.98 -19.17
N GLY A 397 -12.70 -14.21 -20.25
CA GLY A 397 -13.49 -13.00 -20.52
C GLY A 397 -12.61 -11.75 -20.67
N ALA A 398 -12.51 -11.23 -21.84
CA ALA A 398 -11.68 -10.11 -22.30
C ALA A 398 -11.74 -8.82 -21.44
N LYS A 399 -11.32 -8.90 -20.18
CA LYS A 399 -11.31 -7.82 -19.19
C LYS A 399 -10.04 -7.88 -18.38
N SER A 400 -9.25 -6.83 -18.49
CA SER A 400 -8.03 -6.62 -17.70
C SER A 400 -8.24 -5.50 -16.68
N ALA A 401 -7.33 -5.35 -15.73
CA ALA A 401 -7.39 -4.29 -14.75
C ALA A 401 -6.11 -3.45 -14.76
N TYR A 402 -6.28 -2.14 -14.73
CA TYR A 402 -5.23 -1.16 -14.51
C TYR A 402 -5.27 -0.67 -13.07
N ILE A 403 -4.13 -0.68 -12.40
CA ILE A 403 -3.99 -0.30 -11.00
C ILE A 403 -2.90 0.76 -10.89
N PRO A 404 -3.26 2.05 -10.78
CA PRO A 404 -2.27 3.09 -10.56
C PRO A 404 -1.68 2.97 -9.17
N GLY A 405 -0.37 3.17 -9.07
CA GLY A 405 0.33 3.19 -7.80
C GLY A 405 0.31 4.57 -7.14
N ARG A 406 0.79 4.63 -5.90
CA ARG A 406 0.97 5.89 -5.18
C ARG A 406 2.27 6.57 -5.59
N THR A 407 2.23 7.88 -5.78
CA THR A 407 3.45 8.69 -5.98
C THR A 407 4.38 8.57 -4.77
N GLY A 408 5.67 8.29 -5.04
CA GLY A 408 6.70 8.11 -4.01
C GLY A 408 6.68 6.74 -3.32
N THR A 409 5.95 5.76 -3.86
CA THR A 409 5.94 4.36 -3.39
C THR A 409 6.47 3.47 -4.50
N ARG A 410 7.38 2.55 -4.15
CA ARG A 410 7.91 1.55 -5.09
C ARG A 410 7.63 0.14 -4.61
N MET A 411 7.28 -0.72 -5.55
CA MET A 411 7.02 -2.14 -5.30
C MET A 411 8.22 -2.80 -4.62
N GLN A 412 7.94 -3.62 -3.61
CA GLN A 412 8.93 -4.41 -2.89
C GLN A 412 8.70 -5.89 -3.13
N THR A 413 9.72 -6.60 -3.57
CA THR A 413 9.70 -8.04 -3.79
C THR A 413 10.44 -8.74 -2.65
N VAL A 414 9.81 -9.74 -2.04
CA VAL A 414 10.36 -10.50 -0.92
C VAL A 414 10.16 -11.99 -1.16
N ALA A 415 11.25 -12.75 -1.10
CA ALA A 415 11.17 -14.21 -1.07
C ALA A 415 10.52 -14.68 0.24
N VAL A 416 9.68 -15.70 0.18
CA VAL A 416 9.04 -16.30 1.35
C VAL A 416 10.03 -17.24 2.01
N GLU A 417 10.36 -16.97 3.27
CA GLU A 417 11.25 -17.81 4.06
C GLU A 417 10.43 -18.84 4.87
N GLY A 418 11.01 -20.01 5.13
CA GLY A 418 10.44 -20.99 6.07
C GLY A 418 9.51 -22.04 5.43
N ARG A 419 9.55 -22.21 4.13
CA ARG A 419 8.97 -23.37 3.43
C ARG A 419 10.10 -24.18 2.81
N GLU A 420 10.54 -25.21 3.49
CA GLU A 420 11.28 -26.34 2.93
C GLU A 420 10.31 -27.49 2.64
#